data_20c0c2d47559165fe8da5e31f266e958
#
_entry.id   20c0c2d47559165fe8da5e31f266e958
#
_cell.length_a   1.000
_cell.length_b   1.000
_cell.length_c   1.000
_cell.angle_alpha   90.00
_cell.angle_beta   90.00
_cell.angle_gamma   90.00
#
_symmetry.space_group_name_H-M   'P 1'
#
loop_
_entity.id
_entity.type
_entity.pdbx_description
1 polymer ?
#
loop_
_entity_poly.entity_id
_entity_poly.type
_entity_poly.pdbx_seq_one_letter_code
_entity_poly.pdbx_strand_id
1 'polypeptide(L)'
;QGLAAEIDATAWVLPAVFKWLAGAGGIAPAEMGRTFNCGIGMVVVADADRAGDLERVLTEAGETVTRVGRIVRRRGPAVVLGGTEDAWRA
;
A
#
# COMPACT_ATOMS: atom_id res chain seq x y z
N GLN A 1 19.92 -5.06 4.32
CA GLN A 1 19.67 -5.10 2.90
C GLN A 1 19.74 -3.70 2.29
N GLY A 2 20.09 -3.64 1.03
CA GLY A 2 20.22 -2.36 0.31
C GLY A 2 18.94 -1.89 -0.37
N LEU A 3 17.82 -2.55 -0.14
CA LEU A 3 16.57 -2.26 -0.85
C LEU A 3 15.48 -1.78 0.09
N ALA A 4 14.55 -1.01 -0.46
CA ALA A 4 13.39 -0.53 0.27
C ALA A 4 12.15 -0.66 -0.61
N ALA A 5 11.00 -0.82 0.02
CA ALA A 5 9.70 -0.79 -0.66
C ALA A 5 9.16 0.64 -0.57
N GLU A 6 8.87 1.22 -1.72
CA GLU A 6 8.28 2.55 -1.84
C GLU A 6 6.82 2.36 -2.23
N ILE A 7 5.90 2.66 -1.32
CA ILE A 7 4.48 2.39 -1.47
C ILE A 7 3.71 3.69 -1.53
N ASP A 8 2.76 3.77 -2.47
CA ASP A 8 1.92 4.95 -2.69
C ASP A 8 0.51 4.68 -2.14
N ALA A 9 0.18 5.34 -1.03
CA ALA A 9 -1.12 5.19 -0.40
C ALA A 9 -2.27 5.71 -1.25
N THR A 10 -2.00 6.54 -2.26
CA THR A 10 -3.04 7.03 -3.16
C THR A 10 -3.42 6.02 -4.24
N ALA A 11 -2.70 4.88 -4.32
CA ALA A 11 -2.93 3.88 -5.37
C ALA A 11 -4.22 3.09 -5.16
N TRP A 12 -4.79 3.10 -3.95
CA TRP A 12 -6.06 2.41 -3.68
C TRP A 12 -6.94 3.25 -2.77
N VAL A 13 -8.22 2.87 -2.69
CA VAL A 13 -9.18 3.58 -1.83
C VAL A 13 -9.18 2.94 -0.45
N LEU A 14 -8.98 3.75 0.57
CA LEU A 14 -9.03 3.28 1.96
C LEU A 14 -10.44 2.78 2.27
N PRO A 15 -10.60 1.50 2.69
CA PRO A 15 -11.94 1.01 3.03
C PRO A 15 -12.59 1.82 4.15
N ALA A 16 -13.93 1.90 4.10
CA ALA A 16 -14.70 2.75 5.00
C ALA A 16 -14.44 2.47 6.49
N VAL A 17 -14.22 1.21 6.86
CA VAL A 17 -13.95 0.86 8.25
C VAL A 17 -12.69 1.55 8.77
N PHE A 18 -11.67 1.67 7.92
CA PHE A 18 -10.43 2.33 8.33
C PHE A 18 -10.60 3.85 8.40
N LYS A 19 -11.41 4.44 7.52
CA LYS A 19 -11.76 5.85 7.62
C LYS A 19 -12.46 6.15 8.94
N TRP A 20 -13.39 5.28 9.31
CA TRP A 20 -14.11 5.42 10.57
C TRP A 20 -13.16 5.34 11.77
N LEU A 21 -12.25 4.36 11.74
CA LEU A 21 -11.28 4.19 12.83
C LEU A 21 -10.38 5.42 12.97
N ALA A 22 -9.91 5.96 11.85
CA ALA A 22 -9.05 7.14 11.86
C ALA A 22 -9.76 8.33 12.46
N GLY A 23 -11.02 8.57 12.07
CA GLY A 23 -11.81 9.68 12.60
C GLY A 23 -12.17 9.51 14.06
N ALA A 24 -12.68 8.33 14.42
CA ALA A 24 -13.14 8.07 15.78
C ALA A 24 -11.98 8.03 16.78
N GLY A 25 -10.83 7.53 16.36
CA GLY A 25 -9.66 7.40 17.22
C GLY A 25 -8.69 8.57 17.16
N GLY A 26 -8.94 9.53 16.27
CA GLY A 26 -8.00 10.63 16.05
C GLY A 26 -6.63 10.16 15.59
N ILE A 27 -6.58 9.12 14.76
CA ILE A 27 -5.33 8.50 14.35
C ILE A 27 -4.77 9.22 13.12
N ALA A 28 -3.51 9.67 13.22
CA ALA A 28 -2.85 10.35 12.10
C ALA A 28 -2.66 9.39 10.92
N PRO A 29 -2.71 9.90 9.67
CA PRO A 29 -2.57 9.02 8.49
C PRO A 29 -1.32 8.15 8.49
N ALA A 30 -0.17 8.68 8.87
CA ALA A 30 1.07 7.88 8.91
C ALA A 30 0.96 6.75 9.94
N GLU A 31 0.26 6.99 11.04
CA GLU A 31 0.08 5.98 12.09
C GLU A 31 -0.92 4.89 11.65
N MET A 32 -1.90 5.25 10.83
CA MET A 32 -2.82 4.27 10.24
C MET A 32 -2.04 3.22 9.45
N GLY A 33 -1.10 3.66 8.61
CA GLY A 33 -0.29 2.75 7.81
C GLY A 33 0.66 1.89 8.63
N ARG A 34 1.07 2.37 9.80
CA ARG A 34 1.95 1.61 10.69
C ARG A 34 1.19 0.55 11.47
N THR A 35 -0.05 0.83 11.82
CA THR A 35 -0.84 0.00 12.75
C THR A 35 -1.75 -0.99 12.03
N PHE A 36 -2.29 -0.62 10.86
CA PHE A 36 -3.29 -1.41 10.15
C PHE A 36 -2.83 -1.71 8.73
N ASN A 37 -3.43 -2.74 8.10
CA ASN A 37 -3.15 -3.06 6.71
C ASN A 37 -3.86 -2.12 5.72
N CYS A 38 -4.83 -1.36 6.20
CA CYS A 38 -5.57 -0.34 5.45
C CYS A 38 -6.19 -0.89 4.16
N GLY A 39 -6.59 -2.15 4.18
CA GLY A 39 -7.29 -2.79 3.08
C GLY A 39 -6.42 -3.68 2.20
N ILE A 40 -5.11 -3.71 2.42
CA ILE A 40 -4.20 -4.57 1.66
C ILE A 40 -3.94 -5.84 2.46
N GLY A 41 -4.46 -6.97 1.97
CA GLY A 41 -4.33 -8.25 2.68
C GLY A 41 -3.06 -9.02 2.32
N MET A 42 -2.52 -8.79 1.13
CA MET A 42 -1.33 -9.50 0.67
C MET A 42 -0.56 -8.63 -0.32
N VAL A 43 0.75 -8.67 -0.25
CA VAL A 43 1.63 -7.94 -1.16
C VAL A 43 2.53 -8.95 -1.87
N VAL A 44 2.67 -8.79 -3.19
CA VAL A 44 3.55 -9.62 -4.00
C VAL A 44 4.61 -8.74 -4.64
N VAL A 45 5.86 -9.15 -4.54
CA VAL A 45 6.99 -8.47 -5.17
C VAL A 45 7.40 -9.28 -6.40
N ALA A 46 7.47 -8.62 -7.55
CA ALA A 46 7.80 -9.27 -8.81
C ALA A 46 8.72 -8.39 -9.65
N ASP A 47 9.43 -9.00 -10.60
CA ASP A 47 10.21 -8.24 -11.56
C ASP A 47 9.29 -7.33 -12.36
N ALA A 48 9.79 -6.14 -12.69
CA ALA A 48 8.99 -5.12 -13.38
C ALA A 48 8.43 -5.64 -14.71
N ASP A 49 9.21 -6.43 -15.45
CA ASP A 49 8.78 -6.97 -16.75
C ASP A 49 7.81 -8.15 -16.63
N ARG A 50 7.60 -8.67 -15.42
CA ARG A 50 6.64 -9.74 -15.14
C ARG A 50 5.40 -9.27 -14.42
N ALA A 51 5.39 -8.03 -13.95
CA ALA A 51 4.30 -7.51 -13.13
C ALA A 51 2.96 -7.54 -13.87
N GLY A 52 2.96 -7.22 -15.17
CA GLY A 52 1.72 -7.24 -15.95
C GLY A 52 1.12 -8.63 -16.10
N ASP A 53 1.95 -9.65 -16.33
CA ASP A 53 1.49 -11.03 -16.44
C ASP A 53 0.93 -11.53 -15.10
N LEU A 54 1.61 -11.23 -14.01
CA LEU A 54 1.19 -11.63 -12.69
C LEU A 54 -0.14 -10.96 -12.32
N GLU A 55 -0.27 -9.67 -12.62
CA GLU A 55 -1.49 -8.92 -12.40
C GLU A 55 -2.67 -9.56 -13.13
N ARG A 56 -2.47 -9.95 -14.38
CA ARG A 56 -3.50 -10.62 -15.19
C ARG A 56 -3.91 -11.95 -14.58
N VAL A 57 -2.95 -12.78 -14.19
CA VAL A 57 -3.21 -14.10 -13.60
C VAL A 57 -4.02 -13.97 -12.31
N LEU A 58 -3.63 -13.04 -11.45
CA LEU A 58 -4.31 -12.83 -10.18
C LEU A 58 -5.73 -12.27 -10.38
N THR A 59 -5.89 -11.37 -11.33
CA THR A 59 -7.21 -10.81 -11.65
C THR A 59 -8.14 -11.90 -12.19
N GLU A 60 -7.63 -12.76 -13.05
CA GLU A 60 -8.41 -13.89 -13.59
C GLU A 60 -8.79 -14.88 -12.51
N ALA A 61 -7.99 -14.99 -11.46
CA ALA A 61 -8.28 -15.84 -10.31
C ALA A 61 -9.30 -15.23 -9.34
N GLY A 62 -9.78 -14.02 -9.62
CA GLY A 62 -10.80 -13.37 -8.81
C GLY A 62 -10.28 -12.37 -7.79
N GLU A 63 -8.98 -12.06 -7.82
CA GLU A 63 -8.41 -11.10 -6.89
C GLU A 63 -8.55 -9.67 -7.40
N THR A 64 -8.67 -8.74 -6.48
CA THR A 64 -8.59 -7.32 -6.80
C THR A 64 -7.12 -6.91 -6.67
N VAL A 65 -6.51 -6.53 -7.78
CA VAL A 65 -5.07 -6.27 -7.86
C VAL A 65 -4.82 -4.78 -8.04
N THR A 66 -3.91 -4.24 -7.22
CA THR A 66 -3.50 -2.84 -7.31
C THR A 66 -1.98 -2.77 -7.28
N ARG A 67 -1.40 -1.99 -8.16
CA ARG A 67 0.03 -1.69 -8.10
C ARG A 67 0.24 -0.60 -7.08
N VAL A 68 0.88 -0.94 -5.97
CA VAL A 68 0.99 -0.03 -4.83
C VAL A 68 2.35 0.64 -4.73
N GLY A 69 3.35 0.18 -5.47
CA GLY A 69 4.67 0.76 -5.37
C GLY A 69 5.74 -0.04 -6.07
N ARG A 70 6.96 0.18 -5.64
CA ARG A 70 8.12 -0.45 -6.27
C ARG A 70 9.22 -0.65 -5.26
N ILE A 71 10.20 -1.48 -5.63
CA ILE A 71 11.41 -1.70 -4.84
C ILE A 71 12.48 -0.75 -5.38
N VAL A 72 13.12 -0.02 -4.47
CA VAL A 72 14.14 0.97 -4.82
C VAL A 72 15.36 0.77 -3.92
N ARG A 73 16.45 1.46 -4.23
CA ARG A 73 17.62 1.47 -3.37
C ARG A 73 17.26 2.15 -2.05
N ARG A 74 17.61 1.50 -0.96
CA ARG A 74 17.28 1.99 0.37
C ARG A 74 18.09 3.25 0.70
N ARG A 75 17.41 4.28 1.19
CA ARG A 75 18.02 5.53 1.63
C ARG A 75 17.65 5.90 3.06
N GLY A 76 16.81 5.11 3.70
CA GLY A 76 16.31 5.36 5.04
C GLY A 76 15.56 4.14 5.51
N PRO A 77 14.28 4.26 5.89
CA PRO A 77 13.49 3.11 6.32
C PRO A 77 13.38 2.06 5.22
N ALA A 78 13.21 0.80 5.62
CA ALA A 78 13.01 -0.31 4.68
C ALA A 78 11.69 -0.21 3.93
N VAL A 79 10.69 0.44 4.52
CA VAL A 79 9.39 0.69 3.91
C VAL A 79 9.09 2.17 3.98
N VAL A 80 8.78 2.77 2.83
CA VAL A 80 8.40 4.18 2.75
C VAL A 80 6.97 4.21 2.23
N LEU A 81 6.04 4.73 3.04
CA LEU A 81 4.63 4.84 2.69
C LEU A 81 4.32 6.32 2.45
N GLY A 82 4.17 6.68 1.18
CA GLY A 82 3.92 8.06 0.77
C GLY A 82 2.45 8.32 0.50
N GLY A 83 2.07 9.59 0.48
CA GLY A 83 0.73 10.02 0.11
C GLY A 83 -0.34 9.79 1.15
N THR A 84 0.01 9.42 2.38
CA THR A 84 -0.99 9.12 3.42
C THR A 84 -1.81 10.34 3.81
N GLU A 85 -1.20 11.52 3.84
CA GLU A 85 -1.94 12.74 4.18
C GLU A 85 -3.03 13.05 3.17
N ASP A 86 -2.74 12.86 1.88
CA ASP A 86 -3.72 13.09 0.81
C ASP A 86 -4.77 11.98 0.76
N ALA A 87 -4.33 10.74 0.90
CA ALA A 87 -5.21 9.58 0.72
C ALA A 87 -6.08 9.29 1.95
N TRP A 88 -5.53 9.51 3.15
CA TRP A 88 -6.14 8.99 4.39
C TRP A 88 -6.49 10.07 5.41
N ARG A 89 -6.59 11.29 4.96
CA ARG A 89 -7.01 12.38 5.86
C ARG A 89 -8.44 12.13 6.34
N ALA A 90 -8.64 12.19 7.64
CA ALA A 90 -9.94 11.96 8.25
C ALA A 90 -10.89 13.16 8.05
#